data_c1ad5a7af3b579989787df3217243d30
#
_entry.id   c1ad5a7af3b579989787df3217243d30
#
_cell.length_a   1.000
_cell.length_b   1.000
_cell.length_c   1.000
_cell.angle_alpha   90.00
_cell.angle_beta   90.00
_cell.angle_gamma   90.00
#
_symmetry.space_group_name_H-M   'P 1'
#
loop_
_entity.id
_entity.type
_entity.pdbx_description
1 polymer ?
#
loop_
_entity_poly.entity_id
_entity_poly.type
_entity_poly.pdbx_seq_one_letter_code
_entity_poly.pdbx_strand_id
1 'polypeptide(L)'
;MMNTNFNQTAIETALGYRFRNPALLRQAFTRSSYRNEHPECLDNEVSELIGDSVLSLTVLSWFRETYMKVTENGLLTDFDEGQLSALKNGLVNKQHLAERMRQLNLGQYLLVSRGDYGTGIWQENSVLEDLFESVIGAIYVDAGCDFGTVSAIVRRMLDISKMPLPEAKNIRLSWKNELQELTQRTDNTLPVYSTLTDEILPGNAHRITVSCSALGISVTASGKNRKFAEEAAARMLCEKLRG
;
A
#
# COMPACT_ATOMS: atom_id res chain seq x y z
N MET A 1 -12.49 23.07 19.75
CA MET A 1 -12.03 22.30 20.93
C MET A 1 -10.74 21.61 20.52
N MET A 2 -9.72 21.57 21.37
CA MET A 2 -8.50 20.77 21.08
C MET A 2 -8.91 19.29 21.08
N ASN A 3 -8.31 18.50 20.17
CA ASN A 3 -8.45 17.05 20.24
C ASN A 3 -7.70 16.54 21.48
N THR A 4 -8.40 16.49 22.63
CA THR A 4 -7.86 16.01 23.89
C THR A 4 -8.10 14.51 24.09
N ASN A 5 -8.50 13.80 23.02
CA ASN A 5 -8.99 12.44 23.09
C ASN A 5 -7.86 11.37 23.03
N PHE A 6 -6.59 11.77 23.11
CA PHE A 6 -5.52 10.78 23.15
C PHE A 6 -5.67 9.90 24.41
N ASN A 7 -5.93 8.61 24.18
CA ASN A 7 -6.13 7.63 25.24
C ASN A 7 -5.15 6.46 25.07
N GLN A 8 -4.02 6.57 25.76
CA GLN A 8 -2.95 5.57 25.70
C GLN A 8 -3.45 4.15 25.97
N THR A 9 -4.22 3.95 27.03
CA THR A 9 -4.70 2.61 27.42
C THR A 9 -5.59 1.98 26.36
N ALA A 10 -6.50 2.77 25.77
CA ALA A 10 -7.36 2.28 24.70
C ALA A 10 -6.56 1.91 23.42
N ILE A 11 -5.57 2.76 23.08
CA ILE A 11 -4.69 2.51 21.94
C ILE A 11 -3.87 1.23 22.16
N GLU A 12 -3.18 1.11 23.30
CA GLU A 12 -2.37 -0.07 23.63
C GLU A 12 -3.21 -1.36 23.64
N THR A 13 -4.44 -1.28 24.12
CA THR A 13 -5.38 -2.41 24.11
C THR A 13 -5.73 -2.82 22.68
N ALA A 14 -6.04 -1.86 21.81
CA ALA A 14 -6.37 -2.14 20.41
C ALA A 14 -5.16 -2.69 19.63
N LEU A 15 -3.97 -2.16 19.90
CA LEU A 15 -2.72 -2.64 19.31
C LEU A 15 -2.27 -3.99 19.89
N GLY A 16 -2.73 -4.34 21.11
CA GLY A 16 -2.23 -5.48 21.89
C GLY A 16 -0.73 -5.39 22.14
N TYR A 17 -0.23 -4.17 22.32
CA TYR A 17 1.16 -3.87 22.64
C TYR A 17 1.20 -2.75 23.68
N ARG A 18 2.01 -2.93 24.71
CA ARG A 18 2.21 -1.93 25.78
C ARG A 18 3.57 -1.27 25.58
N PHE A 19 3.57 0.03 25.37
CA PHE A 19 4.78 0.80 25.18
C PHE A 19 5.61 0.93 26.47
N ARG A 20 6.90 0.69 26.36
CA ARG A 20 7.90 0.95 27.42
C ARG A 20 8.14 2.45 27.55
N ASN A 21 8.15 3.15 26.41
CA ASN A 21 8.25 4.60 26.34
C ASN A 21 6.96 5.21 25.76
N PRO A 22 6.05 5.73 26.61
CA PRO A 22 4.81 6.35 26.14
C PRO A 22 4.99 7.54 25.21
N ALA A 23 6.17 8.19 25.22
CA ALA A 23 6.44 9.31 24.32
C ALA A 23 6.51 8.86 22.85
N LEU A 24 7.00 7.66 22.57
CA LEU A 24 7.01 7.09 21.22
C LEU A 24 5.59 6.85 20.70
N LEU A 25 4.71 6.33 21.55
CA LEU A 25 3.30 6.18 21.20
C LEU A 25 2.66 7.53 20.87
N ARG A 26 2.87 8.52 21.74
CA ARG A 26 2.31 9.85 21.52
C ARG A 26 2.85 10.48 20.25
N GLN A 27 4.14 10.34 19.96
CA GLN A 27 4.76 10.81 18.73
C GLN A 27 4.12 10.18 17.49
N ALA A 28 3.91 8.86 17.48
CA ALA A 28 3.26 8.15 16.37
C ALA A 28 1.83 8.68 16.07
N PHE A 29 1.14 9.19 17.08
CA PHE A 29 -0.18 9.81 16.96
C PHE A 29 -0.14 11.33 16.81
N THR A 30 1.01 11.95 16.62
CA THR A 30 1.16 13.40 16.46
C THR A 30 1.46 13.74 15.01
N ARG A 31 0.50 14.35 14.32
CA ARG A 31 0.69 14.79 12.93
C ARG A 31 1.51 16.08 12.86
N SER A 32 2.20 16.30 11.74
CA SER A 32 2.98 17.53 11.49
C SER A 32 2.14 18.81 11.64
N SER A 33 0.87 18.77 11.26
CA SER A 33 -0.05 19.91 11.46
C SER A 33 -0.29 20.23 12.95
N TYR A 34 -0.34 19.23 13.84
CA TYR A 34 -0.40 19.44 15.28
C TYR A 34 0.90 20.02 15.82
N ARG A 35 2.04 19.48 15.39
CA ARG A 35 3.37 20.01 15.75
C ARG A 35 3.54 21.48 15.38
N ASN A 36 2.98 21.92 14.24
CA ASN A 36 3.05 23.33 13.84
C ASN A 36 2.33 24.29 14.83
N GLU A 37 1.31 23.82 15.52
CA GLU A 37 0.66 24.55 16.62
C GLU A 37 1.33 24.30 17.99
N HIS A 38 2.12 23.22 18.11
CA HIS A 38 2.77 22.73 19.33
C HIS A 38 4.25 22.37 19.07
N PRO A 39 5.15 23.38 18.91
CA PRO A 39 6.54 23.14 18.51
C PRO A 39 7.37 22.29 19.49
N GLU A 40 6.89 22.13 20.71
CA GLU A 40 7.49 21.27 21.73
C GLU A 40 7.25 19.77 21.47
N CYS A 41 6.32 19.42 20.58
CA CYS A 41 6.02 18.06 20.22
C CYS A 41 6.85 17.58 19.03
N LEU A 42 7.14 16.28 18.99
CA LEU A 42 7.67 15.61 17.81
C LEU A 42 6.52 15.01 17.01
N ASP A 43 6.60 15.09 15.67
CA ASP A 43 5.61 14.46 14.79
C ASP A 43 5.95 13.03 14.41
N ASN A 44 5.07 12.42 13.64
CA ASN A 44 5.11 11.01 13.28
C ASN A 44 5.90 10.71 11.99
N GLU A 45 6.38 11.69 11.24
CA GLU A 45 6.98 11.48 9.89
C GLU A 45 8.18 10.52 9.91
N VAL A 46 9.07 10.61 10.92
CA VAL A 46 10.20 9.69 11.05
C VAL A 46 9.75 8.28 11.41
N SER A 47 8.75 8.16 12.26
CA SER A 47 8.18 6.85 12.64
C SER A 47 7.47 6.19 11.45
N GLU A 48 6.78 6.96 10.62
CA GLU A 48 6.15 6.54 9.37
C GLU A 48 7.18 5.93 8.42
N LEU A 49 8.28 6.64 8.15
CA LEU A 49 9.36 6.15 7.29
C LEU A 49 9.94 4.80 7.75
N ILE A 50 10.15 4.65 9.06
CA ILE A 50 10.62 3.38 9.64
C ILE A 50 9.55 2.31 9.48
N GLY A 51 8.30 2.67 9.75
CA GLY A 51 7.17 1.76 9.72
C GLY A 51 6.87 1.19 8.34
N ASP A 52 6.90 1.99 7.27
CA ASP A 52 6.77 1.51 5.89
C ASP A 52 7.80 0.42 5.57
N SER A 53 9.06 0.66 5.95
CA SER A 53 10.13 -0.32 5.74
C SER A 53 9.90 -1.62 6.52
N VAL A 54 9.49 -1.53 7.78
CA VAL A 54 9.20 -2.68 8.65
C VAL A 54 7.96 -3.43 8.17
N LEU A 55 6.93 -2.73 7.73
CA LEU A 55 5.71 -3.27 7.14
C LEU A 55 6.03 -4.09 5.88
N SER A 56 6.77 -3.50 4.96
CA SER A 56 7.22 -4.16 3.73
C SER A 56 8.03 -5.42 4.02
N LEU A 57 8.99 -5.36 4.94
CA LEU A 57 9.79 -6.52 5.34
C LEU A 57 8.94 -7.61 6.00
N THR A 58 7.95 -7.23 6.82
CA THR A 58 7.04 -8.18 7.48
C THR A 58 6.23 -8.97 6.46
N VAL A 59 5.68 -8.30 5.44
CA VAL A 59 4.91 -8.96 4.38
C VAL A 59 5.80 -9.90 3.56
N LEU A 60 7.01 -9.47 3.20
CA LEU A 60 7.97 -10.32 2.47
C LEU A 60 8.43 -11.51 3.31
N SER A 61 8.61 -11.33 4.62
CA SER A 61 8.95 -12.44 5.55
C SER A 61 7.81 -13.46 5.62
N TRP A 62 6.57 -12.99 5.65
CA TRP A 62 5.41 -13.87 5.59
C TRP A 62 5.31 -14.60 4.25
N PHE A 63 5.58 -13.95 3.11
CA PHE A 63 5.64 -14.62 1.80
C PHE A 63 6.71 -15.69 1.77
N ARG A 64 7.89 -15.40 2.34
CA ARG A 64 8.97 -16.37 2.44
C ARG A 64 8.53 -17.62 3.21
N GLU A 65 7.82 -17.47 4.31
CA GLU A 65 7.31 -18.58 5.12
C GLU A 65 6.20 -19.36 4.41
N THR A 66 5.36 -18.67 3.64
CA THR A 66 4.14 -19.23 3.04
C THR A 66 4.38 -19.84 1.66
N TYR A 67 5.18 -19.17 0.83
CA TYR A 67 5.30 -19.46 -0.61
C TYR A 67 6.69 -19.88 -1.06
N MET A 68 7.67 -19.90 -0.18
CA MET A 68 9.05 -20.16 -0.58
C MET A 68 9.68 -21.26 0.24
N LYS A 69 10.54 -22.05 -0.41
CA LYS A 69 11.36 -23.11 0.21
C LYS A 69 12.83 -22.79 0.01
N VAL A 70 13.62 -22.89 1.07
CA VAL A 70 15.08 -22.87 0.98
C VAL A 70 15.54 -24.28 0.61
N THR A 71 16.29 -24.39 -0.47
CA THR A 71 16.89 -25.63 -0.96
C THR A 71 18.41 -25.45 -1.04
N GLU A 72 19.15 -26.52 -1.31
CA GLU A 72 20.60 -26.45 -1.57
C GLU A 72 20.96 -25.58 -2.78
N ASN A 73 20.03 -25.43 -3.75
CA ASN A 73 20.21 -24.63 -4.96
C ASN A 73 19.70 -23.18 -4.81
N GLY A 74 19.19 -22.80 -3.64
CA GLY A 74 18.70 -21.44 -3.36
C GLY A 74 17.24 -21.38 -2.93
N LEU A 75 16.60 -20.23 -3.19
CA LEU A 75 15.22 -19.95 -2.81
C LEU A 75 14.28 -20.35 -3.94
N LEU A 76 13.44 -21.36 -3.69
CA LEU A 76 12.46 -21.88 -4.63
C LEU A 76 11.07 -21.33 -4.31
N THR A 77 10.36 -20.86 -5.34
CA THR A 77 8.96 -20.43 -5.28
C THR A 77 8.29 -20.62 -6.65
N ASP A 78 6.97 -20.80 -6.66
CA ASP A 78 6.16 -20.87 -7.87
C ASP A 78 5.75 -19.46 -8.39
N PHE A 79 6.09 -18.40 -7.64
CA PHE A 79 5.78 -17.01 -7.96
C PHE A 79 6.98 -16.32 -8.58
N ASP A 80 6.74 -15.51 -9.61
CA ASP A 80 7.71 -14.55 -10.08
C ASP A 80 7.75 -13.27 -9.22
N GLU A 81 8.75 -12.42 -9.44
CA GLU A 81 8.94 -11.17 -8.69
C GLU A 81 7.75 -10.21 -8.86
N GLY A 82 7.20 -10.10 -10.08
CA GLY A 82 6.05 -9.23 -10.38
C GLY A 82 4.79 -9.68 -9.63
N GLN A 83 4.55 -10.99 -9.54
CA GLN A 83 3.43 -11.57 -8.80
C GLN A 83 3.57 -11.32 -7.29
N LEU A 84 4.75 -11.51 -6.72
CA LEU A 84 5.01 -11.22 -5.32
C LEU A 84 4.87 -9.72 -5.01
N SER A 85 5.34 -8.85 -5.90
CA SER A 85 5.17 -7.40 -5.80
C SER A 85 3.71 -6.99 -5.87
N ALA A 86 2.91 -7.59 -6.76
CA ALA A 86 1.48 -7.34 -6.87
C ALA A 86 0.74 -7.76 -5.60
N LEU A 87 1.06 -8.93 -5.04
CA LEU A 87 0.53 -9.41 -3.77
C LEU A 87 0.88 -8.46 -2.62
N LYS A 88 2.16 -8.09 -2.51
CA LYS A 88 2.59 -7.13 -1.48
C LYS A 88 1.80 -5.83 -1.59
N ASN A 89 1.71 -5.25 -2.78
CA ASN A 89 0.97 -4.01 -3.00
C ASN A 89 -0.53 -4.14 -2.68
N GLY A 90 -1.11 -5.31 -2.86
CA GLY A 90 -2.48 -5.59 -2.42
C GLY A 90 -2.66 -5.51 -0.90
N LEU A 91 -1.63 -5.89 -0.14
CA LEU A 91 -1.65 -5.91 1.32
C LEU A 91 -1.30 -4.58 1.97
N VAL A 92 -0.38 -3.82 1.36
CA VAL A 92 0.15 -2.57 1.93
C VAL A 92 -0.32 -1.32 1.19
N ASN A 93 -1.40 -1.43 0.40
CA ASN A 93 -1.93 -0.23 -0.24
C ASN A 93 -2.72 0.64 0.74
N LYS A 94 -2.75 1.92 0.43
CA LYS A 94 -3.45 2.97 1.17
C LYS A 94 -4.86 2.60 1.63
N GLN A 95 -5.66 2.03 0.74
CA GLN A 95 -7.06 1.70 1.05
C GLN A 95 -7.15 0.59 2.09
N HIS A 96 -6.31 -0.44 1.96
CA HIS A 96 -6.29 -1.57 2.89
C HIS A 96 -5.80 -1.14 4.27
N LEU A 97 -4.68 -0.41 4.36
CA LEU A 97 -4.14 0.07 5.63
C LEU A 97 -5.13 1.01 6.35
N ALA A 98 -5.75 1.93 5.61
CA ALA A 98 -6.78 2.82 6.15
C ALA A 98 -7.99 2.04 6.71
N GLU A 99 -8.45 1.02 5.99
CA GLU A 99 -9.56 0.18 6.46
C GLU A 99 -9.18 -0.57 7.75
N ARG A 100 -7.97 -1.09 7.85
CA ARG A 100 -7.47 -1.72 9.09
C ARG A 100 -7.45 -0.75 10.27
N MET A 101 -7.00 0.50 10.05
CA MET A 101 -7.03 1.53 11.11
C MET A 101 -8.44 1.91 11.53
N ARG A 102 -9.41 1.94 10.59
CA ARG A 102 -10.83 2.15 10.94
C ARG A 102 -11.38 1.01 11.79
N GLN A 103 -11.09 -0.25 11.44
CA GLN A 103 -11.53 -1.42 12.20
C GLN A 103 -10.93 -1.45 13.60
N LEU A 104 -9.70 -0.98 13.78
CA LEU A 104 -9.06 -0.81 15.08
C LEU A 104 -9.57 0.44 15.84
N ASN A 105 -10.35 1.30 15.15
CA ASN A 105 -10.90 2.55 15.69
C ASN A 105 -9.83 3.50 16.26
N LEU A 106 -8.65 3.56 15.63
CA LEU A 106 -7.50 4.30 16.14
C LEU A 106 -7.40 5.73 15.61
N GLY A 107 -7.97 6.04 14.45
CA GLY A 107 -7.92 7.39 13.86
C GLY A 107 -8.44 8.50 14.77
N GLN A 108 -9.42 8.20 15.62
CA GLN A 108 -10.00 9.17 16.57
C GLN A 108 -9.02 9.72 17.61
N TYR A 109 -7.90 9.02 17.84
CA TYR A 109 -6.87 9.42 18.80
C TYR A 109 -5.75 10.25 18.18
N LEU A 110 -5.78 10.43 16.85
CA LEU A 110 -4.77 11.20 16.14
C LEU A 110 -4.79 12.67 16.57
N LEU A 111 -3.63 13.21 16.92
CA LEU A 111 -3.44 14.61 17.26
C LEU A 111 -3.21 15.40 15.97
N VAL A 112 -4.12 16.32 15.68
CA VAL A 112 -4.13 17.16 14.46
C VAL A 112 -4.35 18.62 14.83
N SER A 113 -4.02 19.55 13.94
CA SER A 113 -4.30 20.98 14.10
C SER A 113 -5.80 21.24 14.29
N ARG A 114 -6.15 22.42 14.78
CA ARG A 114 -7.56 22.83 14.91
C ARG A 114 -8.26 22.88 13.55
N GLY A 115 -7.55 23.32 12.52
CA GLY A 115 -8.07 23.36 11.14
C GLY A 115 -8.38 21.97 10.63
N ASP A 116 -7.43 21.04 10.74
CA ASP A 116 -7.56 19.65 10.33
C ASP A 116 -8.67 18.92 11.12
N TYR A 117 -8.81 19.25 12.41
CA TYR A 117 -9.90 18.70 13.23
C TYR A 117 -11.27 19.09 12.68
N GLY A 118 -11.42 20.34 12.25
CA GLY A 118 -12.68 20.82 11.68
C GLY A 118 -13.07 20.18 10.37
N THR A 119 -12.11 19.70 9.58
CA THR A 119 -12.34 19.05 8.29
C THR A 119 -12.55 17.53 8.39
N GLY A 120 -12.28 16.92 9.53
CA GLY A 120 -12.37 15.46 9.70
C GLY A 120 -11.24 14.68 9.03
N ILE A 121 -10.07 15.29 8.86
CA ILE A 121 -8.92 14.73 8.10
C ILE A 121 -8.48 13.35 8.59
N TRP A 122 -8.69 13.03 9.87
CA TRP A 122 -8.36 11.72 10.44
C TRP A 122 -9.18 10.55 9.87
N GLN A 123 -10.15 10.83 9.00
CA GLN A 123 -10.92 9.82 8.27
C GLN A 123 -10.37 9.57 6.87
N GLU A 124 -9.48 10.40 6.39
CA GLU A 124 -8.88 10.25 5.07
C GLU A 124 -7.94 9.06 4.98
N ASN A 125 -7.96 8.37 3.84
CA ASN A 125 -7.18 7.16 3.64
C ASN A 125 -5.67 7.41 3.78
N SER A 126 -5.16 8.53 3.25
CA SER A 126 -3.73 8.87 3.37
C SER A 126 -3.30 9.07 4.82
N VAL A 127 -4.14 9.74 5.60
CA VAL A 127 -3.83 10.03 7.01
C VAL A 127 -3.89 8.77 7.87
N LEU A 128 -4.79 7.85 7.55
CA LEU A 128 -4.89 6.57 8.25
C LEU A 128 -3.78 5.59 7.82
N GLU A 129 -3.30 5.66 6.58
CA GLU A 129 -2.11 4.96 6.10
C GLU A 129 -0.88 5.42 6.88
N ASP A 130 -0.60 6.75 6.87
CA ASP A 130 0.52 7.35 7.60
C ASP A 130 0.50 6.97 9.09
N LEU A 131 -0.71 6.95 9.70
CA LEU A 131 -0.88 6.53 11.10
C LEU A 131 -0.59 5.02 11.28
N PHE A 132 -1.01 4.16 10.36
CA PHE A 132 -0.71 2.73 10.42
C PHE A 132 0.81 2.49 10.43
N GLU A 133 1.50 3.13 9.51
CA GLU A 133 2.95 3.01 9.37
C GLU A 133 3.69 3.61 10.57
N SER A 134 3.30 4.81 11.02
CA SER A 134 3.95 5.45 12.16
C SER A 134 3.80 4.66 13.46
N VAL A 135 2.67 4.01 13.68
CA VAL A 135 2.46 3.11 14.83
C VAL A 135 3.40 1.90 14.76
N ILE A 136 3.57 1.31 13.57
CA ILE A 136 4.51 0.19 13.38
C ILE A 136 5.94 0.64 13.67
N GLY A 137 6.36 1.78 13.15
CA GLY A 137 7.69 2.33 13.39
C GLY A 137 7.96 2.59 14.87
N ALA A 138 6.98 3.18 15.56
CA ALA A 138 7.09 3.41 17.00
C ALA A 138 7.19 2.12 17.81
N ILE A 139 6.40 1.08 17.48
CA ILE A 139 6.49 -0.23 18.12
C ILE A 139 7.86 -0.86 17.88
N TYR A 140 8.38 -0.78 16.65
CA TYR A 140 9.68 -1.33 16.29
C TYR A 140 10.81 -0.70 17.12
N VAL A 141 10.82 0.63 17.23
CA VAL A 141 11.80 1.36 18.04
C VAL A 141 11.64 1.04 19.54
N ASP A 142 10.41 1.04 20.06
CA ASP A 142 10.12 0.77 21.48
C ASP A 142 10.47 -0.67 21.88
N ALA A 143 10.32 -1.62 20.96
CA ALA A 143 10.72 -3.02 21.16
C ALA A 143 12.23 -3.24 21.08
N GLY A 144 13.04 -2.18 20.90
CA GLY A 144 14.50 -2.29 20.76
C GLY A 144 14.91 -2.86 19.40
N CYS A 145 14.17 -2.53 18.35
CA CYS A 145 14.35 -3.02 16.99
C CYS A 145 14.22 -4.55 16.85
N ASP A 146 13.46 -5.18 17.74
CA ASP A 146 13.14 -6.61 17.62
C ASP A 146 12.09 -6.86 16.54
N PHE A 147 12.57 -7.32 15.38
CA PHE A 147 11.72 -7.62 14.23
C PHE A 147 10.70 -8.74 14.52
N GLY A 148 11.05 -9.72 15.33
CA GLY A 148 10.15 -10.82 15.68
C GLY A 148 8.90 -10.32 16.39
N THR A 149 9.07 -9.47 17.40
CA THR A 149 7.97 -8.86 18.15
C THR A 149 7.09 -8.00 17.24
N VAL A 150 7.68 -7.08 16.47
CA VAL A 150 6.88 -6.18 15.61
C VAL A 150 6.18 -6.93 14.48
N SER A 151 6.84 -7.91 13.86
CA SER A 151 6.24 -8.73 12.79
C SER A 151 4.98 -9.46 13.26
N ALA A 152 4.97 -10.01 14.46
CA ALA A 152 3.78 -10.65 15.03
C ALA A 152 2.61 -9.68 15.20
N ILE A 153 2.90 -8.44 15.63
CA ILE A 153 1.89 -7.39 15.80
C ILE A 153 1.35 -6.93 14.44
N VAL A 154 2.24 -6.66 13.48
CA VAL A 154 1.87 -6.24 12.12
C VAL A 154 0.98 -7.27 11.44
N ARG A 155 1.34 -8.56 11.51
CA ARG A 155 0.53 -9.66 10.95
C ARG A 155 -0.89 -9.69 11.53
N ARG A 156 -1.05 -9.41 12.81
CA ARG A 156 -2.35 -9.29 13.45
C ARG A 156 -3.07 -8.02 13.01
N MET A 157 -2.39 -6.86 12.96
CA MET A 157 -2.99 -5.61 12.51
C MET A 157 -3.49 -5.72 11.07
N LEU A 158 -2.76 -6.38 10.19
CA LEU A 158 -3.16 -6.66 8.81
C LEU A 158 -4.23 -7.76 8.68
N ASP A 159 -4.47 -8.56 9.74
CA ASP A 159 -5.37 -9.72 9.74
C ASP A 159 -4.98 -10.78 8.69
N ILE A 160 -3.68 -11.00 8.52
CA ILE A 160 -3.12 -11.87 7.47
C ILE A 160 -3.69 -13.29 7.53
N SER A 161 -4.04 -13.78 8.72
CA SER A 161 -4.59 -15.14 8.90
C SER A 161 -5.93 -15.37 8.20
N LYS A 162 -6.68 -14.31 7.92
CA LYS A 162 -7.96 -14.37 7.21
C LYS A 162 -7.84 -14.14 5.71
N MET A 163 -6.65 -13.85 5.21
CA MET A 163 -6.46 -13.60 3.80
C MET A 163 -6.48 -14.90 3.01
N PRO A 164 -7.19 -14.94 1.86
CA PRO A 164 -7.12 -16.08 0.97
C PRO A 164 -5.67 -16.20 0.46
N LEU A 165 -5.11 -17.41 0.53
CA LEU A 165 -3.81 -17.72 -0.05
C LEU A 165 -3.99 -17.93 -1.57
N PRO A 166 -3.60 -16.96 -2.42
CA PRO A 166 -3.71 -17.15 -3.85
C PRO A 166 -2.67 -18.16 -4.35
N GLU A 167 -3.03 -18.94 -5.35
CA GLU A 167 -2.07 -19.72 -6.11
C GLU A 167 -1.42 -18.85 -7.18
N ALA A 168 -0.14 -19.08 -7.50
CA ALA A 168 0.60 -18.29 -8.50
C ALA A 168 -0.14 -18.15 -9.83
N LYS A 169 -0.75 -19.25 -10.32
CA LYS A 169 -1.56 -19.26 -11.57
C LYS A 169 -2.79 -18.36 -11.54
N ASN A 170 -3.25 -17.95 -10.36
CA ASN A 170 -4.45 -17.12 -10.18
C ASN A 170 -4.12 -15.63 -10.00
N ILE A 171 -2.82 -15.30 -9.90
CA ILE A 171 -2.39 -13.90 -9.76
C ILE A 171 -2.19 -13.33 -11.15
N ARG A 172 -3.08 -12.42 -11.51
CA ARG A 172 -2.97 -11.71 -12.76
C ARG A 172 -2.08 -10.48 -12.58
N LEU A 173 -0.96 -10.46 -13.26
CA LEU A 173 -0.18 -9.25 -13.44
C LEU A 173 -1.04 -8.18 -14.16
N SER A 174 -0.66 -6.89 -14.02
CA SER A 174 -1.24 -5.86 -14.88
C SER A 174 -1.03 -6.24 -16.35
N TRP A 175 -2.05 -6.02 -17.18
CA TRP A 175 -1.93 -6.31 -18.61
C TRP A 175 -0.77 -5.56 -19.28
N LYS A 176 -0.39 -4.40 -18.75
CA LYS A 176 0.78 -3.64 -19.19
C LYS A 176 2.08 -4.39 -18.92
N ASN A 177 2.23 -4.98 -17.74
CA ASN A 177 3.41 -5.78 -17.38
C ASN A 177 3.47 -7.03 -18.25
N GLU A 178 2.35 -7.73 -18.40
CA GLU A 178 2.24 -8.94 -19.23
C GLU A 178 2.59 -8.66 -20.69
N LEU A 179 2.10 -7.53 -21.25
CA LEU A 179 2.44 -7.11 -22.60
C LEU A 179 3.93 -6.76 -22.73
N GLN A 180 4.48 -6.06 -21.75
CA GLN A 180 5.89 -5.70 -21.72
C GLN A 180 6.78 -6.94 -21.71
N GLU A 181 6.49 -7.92 -20.84
CA GLU A 181 7.24 -9.17 -20.82
C GLU A 181 7.14 -9.93 -22.15
N LEU A 182 5.93 -9.99 -22.73
CA LEU A 182 5.72 -10.65 -24.02
C LEU A 182 6.56 -10.01 -25.13
N THR A 183 6.54 -8.69 -25.24
CA THR A 183 7.27 -7.95 -26.27
C THR A 183 8.78 -7.99 -26.07
N GLN A 184 9.25 -7.91 -24.82
CA GLN A 184 10.66 -8.05 -24.48
C GLN A 184 11.21 -9.45 -24.82
N ARG A 185 10.44 -10.51 -24.53
CA ARG A 185 10.83 -11.89 -24.87
C ARG A 185 10.83 -12.16 -26.37
N THR A 186 9.91 -11.50 -27.13
CA THR A 186 9.73 -11.78 -28.56
C THR A 186 10.72 -11.00 -29.44
N ASP A 187 10.94 -9.72 -29.15
CA ASP A 187 11.72 -8.83 -30.04
C ASP A 187 12.54 -7.79 -29.24
N ASN A 188 12.72 -7.98 -27.96
CA ASN A 188 13.41 -7.07 -27.03
C ASN A 188 12.94 -5.59 -27.13
N THR A 189 11.67 -5.38 -27.46
CA THR A 189 11.04 -4.06 -27.60
C THR A 189 10.07 -3.78 -26.45
N LEU A 190 9.74 -2.51 -26.28
CA LEU A 190 8.72 -2.07 -25.32
C LEU A 190 7.44 -1.65 -26.04
N PRO A 191 6.26 -1.91 -25.44
CA PRO A 191 5.00 -1.38 -25.94
C PRO A 191 5.01 0.15 -25.93
N VAL A 192 4.47 0.78 -26.96
CA VAL A 192 4.33 2.23 -27.05
C VAL A 192 2.87 2.62 -26.82
N TYR A 193 2.64 3.57 -25.89
CA TYR A 193 1.32 4.10 -25.55
C TYR A 193 1.22 5.57 -25.95
N SER A 194 0.17 5.92 -26.69
CA SER A 194 -0.12 7.31 -27.11
C SER A 194 -1.56 7.67 -26.78
N THR A 195 -1.77 8.79 -26.10
CA THR A 195 -3.12 9.32 -25.87
C THR A 195 -3.64 9.92 -27.17
N LEU A 196 -4.80 9.46 -27.63
CA LEU A 196 -5.48 9.95 -28.84
C LEU A 196 -6.49 11.04 -28.53
N THR A 197 -7.30 10.85 -27.49
CA THR A 197 -8.30 11.84 -27.04
C THR A 197 -8.38 11.89 -25.53
N ASP A 198 -8.74 13.07 -25.01
CA ASP A 198 -9.12 13.29 -23.62
C ASP A 198 -10.39 14.15 -23.63
N GLU A 199 -11.52 13.53 -23.39
CA GLU A 199 -12.84 14.13 -23.48
C GLU A 199 -13.45 14.28 -22.08
N ILE A 200 -13.97 15.47 -21.79
CA ILE A 200 -14.75 15.72 -20.58
C ILE A 200 -16.23 15.47 -20.91
N LEU A 201 -16.80 14.50 -20.23
CA LEU A 201 -18.21 14.12 -20.36
C LEU A 201 -19.09 14.92 -19.38
N PRO A 202 -20.42 14.94 -19.57
CA PRO A 202 -21.35 15.54 -18.60
C PRO A 202 -21.10 14.96 -17.17
N GLY A 203 -21.11 15.85 -16.17
CA GLY A 203 -20.83 15.47 -14.77
C GLY A 203 -19.35 15.38 -14.41
N ASN A 204 -18.45 16.05 -15.17
CA ASN A 204 -16.99 16.02 -14.96
C ASN A 204 -16.34 14.62 -15.04
N ALA A 205 -16.99 13.66 -15.68
CA ALA A 205 -16.38 12.39 -15.97
C ALA A 205 -15.41 12.51 -17.15
N HIS A 206 -14.26 11.84 -17.09
CA HIS A 206 -13.28 11.81 -18.18
C HIS A 206 -13.42 10.53 -19.00
N ARG A 207 -13.23 10.66 -20.33
CA ARG A 207 -13.01 9.55 -21.24
C ARG A 207 -11.69 9.78 -21.97
N ILE A 208 -10.69 8.98 -21.64
CA ILE A 208 -9.38 9.02 -22.30
C ILE A 208 -9.27 7.82 -23.22
N THR A 209 -8.92 8.07 -24.49
CA THR A 209 -8.63 7.01 -25.48
C THR A 209 -7.14 6.93 -25.71
N VAL A 210 -6.59 5.73 -25.64
CA VAL A 210 -5.17 5.44 -25.78
C VAL A 210 -4.97 4.44 -26.92
N SER A 211 -3.96 4.68 -27.77
CA SER A 211 -3.41 3.67 -28.68
C SER A 211 -2.27 2.96 -27.97
N CYS A 212 -2.21 1.63 -28.13
CA CYS A 212 -1.10 0.80 -27.72
C CYS A 212 -0.58 0.04 -28.93
N SER A 213 0.73 0.08 -29.18
CA SER A 213 1.37 -0.60 -30.30
C SER A 213 2.60 -1.38 -29.86
N ALA A 214 2.73 -2.61 -30.37
CA ALA A 214 3.91 -3.46 -30.23
C ALA A 214 3.93 -4.54 -31.31
N LEU A 215 5.09 -5.00 -31.69
CA LEU A 215 5.29 -6.12 -32.67
C LEU A 215 4.50 -5.93 -33.98
N GLY A 216 4.43 -4.67 -34.46
CA GLY A 216 3.71 -4.34 -35.70
C GLY A 216 2.17 -4.29 -35.57
N ILE A 217 1.61 -4.54 -34.40
CA ILE A 217 0.17 -4.49 -34.16
C ILE A 217 -0.18 -3.27 -33.31
N SER A 218 -1.30 -2.61 -33.63
CA SER A 218 -1.85 -1.51 -32.84
C SER A 218 -3.30 -1.79 -32.47
N VAL A 219 -3.68 -1.33 -31.28
CA VAL A 219 -5.05 -1.37 -30.76
C VAL A 219 -5.37 -0.04 -30.06
N THR A 220 -6.65 0.28 -29.94
CA THR A 220 -7.13 1.44 -29.21
C THR A 220 -8.12 1.02 -28.15
N ALA A 221 -8.05 1.65 -26.98
CA ALA A 221 -9.02 1.45 -25.91
C ALA A 221 -9.28 2.75 -25.16
N SER A 222 -10.45 2.84 -24.54
CA SER A 222 -10.85 4.00 -23.75
C SER A 222 -11.05 3.61 -22.28
N GLY A 223 -10.82 4.58 -21.38
CA GLY A 223 -11.01 4.40 -19.95
C GLY A 223 -11.37 5.73 -19.26
N LYS A 224 -11.81 5.63 -18.00
CA LYS A 224 -12.14 6.80 -17.17
C LYS A 224 -10.95 7.69 -16.80
N ASN A 225 -9.74 7.16 -16.96
CA ASN A 225 -8.48 7.89 -16.88
C ASN A 225 -7.43 7.15 -17.72
N ARG A 226 -6.24 7.76 -17.88
CA ARG A 226 -5.15 7.23 -18.69
C ARG A 226 -4.74 5.82 -18.27
N LYS A 227 -4.61 5.56 -16.97
CA LYS A 227 -4.23 4.24 -16.45
C LYS A 227 -5.20 3.14 -16.88
N PHE A 228 -6.53 3.39 -16.78
CA PHE A 228 -7.54 2.42 -17.21
C PHE A 228 -7.56 2.22 -18.72
N ALA A 229 -7.35 3.28 -19.50
CA ALA A 229 -7.28 3.16 -20.96
C ALA A 229 -6.06 2.35 -21.41
N GLU A 230 -4.89 2.61 -20.82
CA GLU A 230 -3.65 1.86 -21.10
C GLU A 230 -3.77 0.38 -20.73
N GLU A 231 -4.35 0.04 -19.57
CA GLU A 231 -4.59 -1.35 -19.16
C GLU A 231 -5.55 -2.08 -20.13
N ALA A 232 -6.61 -1.42 -20.55
CA ALA A 232 -7.55 -1.98 -21.53
C ALA A 232 -6.90 -2.21 -22.90
N ALA A 233 -6.08 -1.26 -23.36
CA ALA A 233 -5.34 -1.40 -24.61
C ALA A 233 -4.29 -2.51 -24.53
N ALA A 234 -3.55 -2.60 -23.43
CA ALA A 234 -2.58 -3.68 -23.21
C ALA A 234 -3.25 -5.05 -23.24
N ARG A 235 -4.41 -5.19 -22.58
CA ARG A 235 -5.20 -6.42 -22.62
C ARG A 235 -5.57 -6.82 -24.04
N MET A 236 -6.16 -5.89 -24.79
CA MET A 236 -6.57 -6.16 -26.17
C MET A 236 -5.39 -6.58 -27.06
N LEU A 237 -4.22 -5.98 -26.85
CA LEU A 237 -3.02 -6.30 -27.60
C LEU A 237 -2.44 -7.66 -27.20
N CYS A 238 -2.39 -8.01 -25.91
CA CYS A 238 -2.02 -9.33 -25.44
C CYS A 238 -2.92 -10.43 -26.03
N GLU A 239 -4.24 -10.21 -26.01
CA GLU A 239 -5.22 -11.16 -26.58
C GLU A 239 -5.00 -11.36 -28.09
N LYS A 240 -4.68 -10.31 -28.86
CA LYS A 240 -4.35 -10.40 -30.28
C LYS A 240 -3.01 -11.06 -30.58
N LEU A 241 -2.02 -10.93 -29.71
CA LEU A 241 -0.70 -11.55 -29.89
C LEU A 241 -0.68 -13.04 -29.54
N ARG A 242 -1.69 -13.51 -28.81
CA ARG A 242 -1.82 -14.92 -28.39
C ARG A 242 -2.73 -15.76 -29.27
N GLY A 243 -3.65 -15.13 -29.99
CA GLY A 243 -4.59 -15.81 -30.89
C GLY A 243 -4.10 -15.86 -32.29
#